data_36d5e2b0e68b9fa27c3334209f6736ca
#
_entry.id   36d5e2b0e68b9fa27c3334209f6736ca
#
_cell.length_a   1.000
_cell.length_b   1.000
_cell.length_c   1.000
_cell.angle_alpha   90.00
_cell.angle_beta   90.00
_cell.angle_gamma   90.00
#
_symmetry.space_group_name_H-M   'P 1'
#
loop_
_entity.id
_entity.type
_entity.pdbx_description
1 polymer ?
#
loop_
_entity_poly.entity_id
_entity_poly.type
_entity_poly.pdbx_seq_one_letter_code
_entity_poly.pdbx_strand_id
1 'polypeptide(L)'
;MTTTTPDAELASRGAARIDWIRSRMPLLAAARAAFAESRPFAGQRIGMSLHLEPKTAVLLETLVAGGAEIVATGNHGSTQDDIVAHLRSSGMTVFGRRDDSLDDHHANVAAVLDSHPRILLDNGGDLAAGIVERGVESEVLGGTEETTSGGDRLRGELAGRIPFPVIVINDSLLKAIGENKHAVGQSVVESFMRITNLMVPGRRFVVAGYGWCGRGVAHYLRQLGGKVAVVEVDELKAFEAALDGFRVAPLLDLAEWGDVFITATGRPDVLTQPFFDRVATGAVLANCGHFPWEIDVATLKSSASGVVRLGGAEDSAIERVDFADGRHVILLADGRMMNLAGREPKGNSIESMDLGFLLQALSLERVATAPGGLRLGAQPVPDDIDREIARRMLRSMGADR
;
A
#
# COMPACT_ATOMS: atom_id res chain seq x y z
N MET A 1 11.44 -39.95 10.72
CA MET A 1 11.57 -38.53 10.34
C MET A 1 10.78 -38.34 9.07
N THR A 2 9.59 -37.80 9.16
CA THR A 2 8.77 -37.46 7.98
C THR A 2 9.47 -36.31 7.26
N THR A 3 9.96 -36.54 6.05
CA THR A 3 10.47 -35.47 5.16
C THR A 3 9.33 -34.55 4.81
N THR A 4 9.27 -33.40 5.45
CA THR A 4 8.36 -32.30 5.08
C THR A 4 8.72 -31.82 3.68
N THR A 5 7.74 -31.63 2.82
CA THR A 5 8.00 -31.05 1.49
C THR A 5 8.35 -29.56 1.64
N PRO A 6 9.14 -28.95 0.72
CA PRO A 6 9.46 -27.51 0.78
C PRO A 6 8.23 -26.62 0.91
N ASP A 7 7.12 -26.97 0.27
CA ASP A 7 5.86 -26.22 0.38
C ASP A 7 5.22 -26.31 1.77
N ALA A 8 5.36 -27.46 2.46
CA ALA A 8 4.85 -27.62 3.83
C ALA A 8 5.67 -26.81 4.85
N GLU A 9 6.98 -26.66 4.64
CA GLU A 9 7.82 -25.79 5.48
C GLU A 9 7.48 -24.31 5.26
N LEU A 10 7.28 -23.89 4.00
CA LEU A 10 6.82 -22.57 3.66
C LEU A 10 5.47 -22.25 4.32
N ALA A 11 4.50 -23.17 4.18
CA ALA A 11 3.17 -22.99 4.78
C ALA A 11 3.23 -22.90 6.30
N SER A 12 4.07 -23.71 6.96
CA SER A 12 4.27 -23.67 8.42
C SER A 12 4.88 -22.34 8.88
N ARG A 13 5.88 -21.83 8.14
CA ARG A 13 6.46 -20.51 8.41
C ARG A 13 5.43 -19.39 8.24
N GLY A 14 4.63 -19.44 7.17
CA GLY A 14 3.54 -18.50 6.95
C GLY A 14 2.52 -18.54 8.08
N ALA A 15 2.09 -19.72 8.52
CA ALA A 15 1.19 -19.91 9.65
C ALA A 15 1.70 -19.21 10.92
N ALA A 16 2.96 -19.44 11.30
CA ALA A 16 3.53 -18.84 12.51
C ALA A 16 3.58 -17.32 12.45
N ARG A 17 3.86 -16.75 11.28
CA ARG A 17 3.84 -15.30 11.08
C ARG A 17 2.42 -14.73 11.16
N ILE A 18 1.45 -15.41 10.57
CA ILE A 18 0.04 -15.02 10.61
C ILE A 18 -0.49 -15.09 12.05
N ASP A 19 -0.14 -16.11 12.83
CA ASP A 19 -0.56 -16.25 14.24
C ASP A 19 -0.09 -15.07 15.09
N TRP A 20 1.16 -14.63 14.92
CA TRP A 20 1.66 -13.43 15.59
C TRP A 20 0.82 -12.20 15.22
N ILE A 21 0.60 -11.96 13.91
CA ILE A 21 -0.15 -10.81 13.41
C ILE A 21 -1.60 -10.85 13.93
N ARG A 22 -2.27 -12.01 13.80
CA ARG A 22 -3.66 -12.21 14.26
C ARG A 22 -3.83 -11.88 15.74
N SER A 23 -2.83 -12.21 16.58
CA SER A 23 -2.86 -11.90 18.01
C SER A 23 -2.86 -10.41 18.33
N ARG A 24 -2.54 -9.55 17.34
CA ARG A 24 -2.47 -8.09 17.42
C ARG A 24 -3.55 -7.36 16.61
N MET A 25 -4.54 -8.10 16.09
CA MET A 25 -5.64 -7.56 15.29
C MET A 25 -7.00 -7.81 15.97
N PRO A 26 -7.28 -7.18 17.13
CA PRO A 26 -8.50 -7.41 17.90
C PRO A 26 -9.77 -6.96 17.18
N LEU A 27 -9.71 -5.97 16.29
CA LEU A 27 -10.88 -5.51 15.54
C LEU A 27 -11.33 -6.56 14.53
N LEU A 28 -10.40 -7.13 13.77
CA LEU A 28 -10.70 -8.24 12.87
C LEU A 28 -11.07 -9.52 13.62
N ALA A 29 -10.49 -9.78 14.79
CA ALA A 29 -10.89 -10.91 15.63
C ALA A 29 -12.37 -10.81 16.04
N ALA A 30 -12.83 -9.62 16.43
CA ALA A 30 -14.23 -9.38 16.76
C ALA A 30 -15.15 -9.49 15.51
N ALA A 31 -14.72 -8.97 14.36
CA ALA A 31 -15.45 -9.11 13.11
C ALA A 31 -15.54 -10.58 12.67
N ARG A 32 -14.45 -11.35 12.79
CA ARG A 32 -14.42 -12.78 12.48
C ARG A 32 -15.44 -13.57 13.31
N ALA A 33 -15.54 -13.28 14.61
CA ALA A 33 -16.53 -13.93 15.47
C ALA A 33 -17.97 -13.59 15.03
N ALA A 34 -18.27 -12.31 14.77
CA ALA A 34 -19.59 -11.88 14.29
C ALA A 34 -19.92 -12.48 12.92
N PHE A 35 -18.97 -12.53 11.99
CA PHE A 35 -19.18 -13.10 10.66
C PHE A 35 -19.35 -14.62 10.69
N ALA A 36 -18.69 -15.32 11.62
CA ALA A 36 -18.91 -16.76 11.79
C ALA A 36 -20.37 -17.09 12.17
N GLU A 37 -21.03 -16.20 12.92
CA GLU A 37 -22.43 -16.33 13.30
C GLU A 37 -23.40 -15.88 12.19
N SER A 38 -23.18 -14.69 11.62
CA SER A 38 -24.09 -14.06 10.64
C SER A 38 -23.93 -14.60 9.22
N ARG A 39 -22.73 -15.13 8.88
CA ARG A 39 -22.37 -15.67 7.56
C ARG A 39 -22.73 -14.76 6.37
N PRO A 40 -22.33 -13.48 6.38
CA PRO A 40 -22.76 -12.51 5.38
C PRO A 40 -22.30 -12.83 3.95
N PHE A 41 -21.28 -13.67 3.80
CA PHE A 41 -20.70 -14.09 2.51
C PHE A 41 -21.08 -15.52 2.11
N ALA A 42 -22.08 -16.14 2.75
CA ALA A 42 -22.47 -17.51 2.42
C ALA A 42 -22.83 -17.66 0.94
N GLY A 43 -22.13 -18.55 0.23
CA GLY A 43 -22.33 -18.78 -1.21
C GLY A 43 -21.75 -17.69 -2.11
N GLN A 44 -21.00 -16.73 -1.57
CA GLN A 44 -20.35 -15.69 -2.36
C GLN A 44 -18.88 -16.02 -2.61
N ARG A 45 -18.44 -15.85 -3.85
CA ARG A 45 -17.03 -15.88 -4.22
C ARG A 45 -16.50 -14.45 -4.22
N ILE A 46 -15.43 -14.22 -3.47
CA ILE A 46 -14.70 -12.96 -3.40
C ILE A 46 -13.43 -13.11 -4.22
N GLY A 47 -13.30 -12.30 -5.29
CA GLY A 47 -12.06 -12.14 -6.04
C GLY A 47 -11.20 -11.04 -5.43
N MET A 48 -9.94 -11.32 -5.18
CA MET A 48 -9.03 -10.34 -4.59
C MET A 48 -7.78 -10.14 -5.44
N SER A 49 -7.40 -8.85 -5.63
CA SER A 49 -6.08 -8.42 -6.06
C SER A 49 -5.55 -7.42 -5.03
N LEU A 50 -4.66 -7.85 -4.13
CA LEU A 50 -4.11 -7.03 -3.04
C LEU A 50 -2.77 -7.61 -2.58
N HIS A 51 -1.93 -6.82 -1.89
CA HIS A 51 -0.67 -7.31 -1.33
C HIS A 51 -0.87 -8.56 -0.47
N LEU A 52 -0.26 -9.70 -0.88
CA LEU A 52 -0.33 -10.95 -0.12
C LEU A 52 0.78 -10.99 0.93
N GLU A 53 0.41 -10.59 2.14
CA GLU A 53 1.27 -10.54 3.33
C GLU A 53 0.50 -11.03 4.59
N PRO A 54 1.15 -11.22 5.75
CA PRO A 54 0.47 -11.83 6.90
C PRO A 54 -0.79 -11.10 7.38
N LYS A 55 -0.85 -9.76 7.31
CA LYS A 55 -2.03 -8.99 7.74
C LYS A 55 -3.22 -9.21 6.80
N THR A 56 -2.95 -9.28 5.48
CA THR A 56 -3.96 -9.64 4.47
C THR A 56 -4.53 -11.04 4.69
N ALA A 57 -3.69 -12.00 5.09
CA ALA A 57 -4.17 -13.35 5.40
C ALA A 57 -5.20 -13.33 6.54
N VAL A 58 -5.03 -12.51 7.57
CA VAL A 58 -6.02 -12.37 8.66
C VAL A 58 -7.35 -11.80 8.15
N LEU A 59 -7.33 -10.85 7.22
CA LEU A 59 -8.55 -10.36 6.54
C LEU A 59 -9.23 -11.50 5.79
N LEU A 60 -8.48 -12.25 4.95
CA LEU A 60 -9.06 -13.35 4.17
C LEU A 60 -9.68 -14.43 5.06
N GLU A 61 -9.01 -14.82 6.15
CA GLU A 61 -9.56 -15.76 7.13
C GLU A 61 -10.84 -15.23 7.79
N THR A 62 -10.94 -13.91 7.99
CA THR A 62 -12.15 -13.27 8.52
C THR A 62 -13.30 -13.36 7.53
N LEU A 63 -13.05 -13.15 6.24
CA LEU A 63 -14.05 -13.30 5.18
C LEU A 63 -14.49 -14.76 5.01
N VAL A 64 -13.56 -15.71 5.06
CA VAL A 64 -13.85 -17.16 5.04
C VAL A 64 -14.70 -17.57 6.22
N ALA A 65 -14.45 -17.06 7.43
CA ALA A 65 -15.31 -17.30 8.59
C ALA A 65 -16.76 -16.84 8.33
N GLY A 66 -16.94 -15.76 7.58
CA GLY A 66 -18.21 -15.26 7.10
C GLY A 66 -18.85 -16.07 5.96
N GLY A 67 -18.22 -17.14 5.52
CA GLY A 67 -18.73 -18.06 4.49
C GLY A 67 -18.27 -17.75 3.07
N ALA A 68 -17.30 -16.87 2.88
CA ALA A 68 -16.74 -16.55 1.57
C ALA A 68 -15.91 -17.70 0.98
N GLU A 69 -16.02 -17.91 -0.33
CA GLU A 69 -15.02 -18.61 -1.14
C GLU A 69 -14.01 -17.57 -1.66
N ILE A 70 -12.71 -17.78 -1.38
CA ILE A 70 -11.67 -16.83 -1.76
C ILE A 70 -10.91 -17.30 -2.99
N VAL A 71 -10.81 -16.44 -4.00
CA VAL A 71 -9.89 -16.57 -5.14
C VAL A 71 -9.06 -15.30 -5.21
N ALA A 72 -7.75 -15.41 -5.00
CA ALA A 72 -6.89 -14.26 -4.74
C ALA A 72 -5.61 -14.26 -5.58
N THR A 73 -5.09 -13.07 -5.85
CA THR A 73 -3.73 -12.84 -6.32
C THR A 73 -3.05 -11.73 -5.55
N GLY A 74 -1.72 -11.74 -5.53
CA GLY A 74 -0.90 -10.67 -4.95
C GLY A 74 -0.58 -9.59 -5.96
N ASN A 75 -0.25 -8.39 -5.47
CA ASN A 75 0.30 -7.34 -6.30
C ASN A 75 1.76 -7.65 -6.67
N HIS A 76 2.15 -7.24 -7.89
CA HIS A 76 3.51 -7.39 -8.40
C HIS A 76 4.57 -6.91 -7.39
N GLY A 77 5.56 -7.76 -7.11
CA GLY A 77 6.71 -7.46 -6.26
C GLY A 77 6.46 -7.40 -4.74
N SER A 78 5.22 -7.61 -4.26
CA SER A 78 4.89 -7.55 -2.83
C SER A 78 4.32 -8.85 -2.26
N THR A 79 4.07 -9.85 -3.10
CA THR A 79 3.59 -11.18 -2.70
C THR A 79 4.63 -11.88 -1.83
N GLN A 80 4.20 -12.54 -0.76
CA GLN A 80 5.05 -13.33 0.14
C GLN A 80 4.73 -14.82 0.00
N ASP A 81 5.68 -15.61 -0.49
CA ASP A 81 5.46 -17.01 -0.90
C ASP A 81 5.05 -17.92 0.24
N ASP A 82 5.54 -17.69 1.46
CA ASP A 82 5.14 -18.44 2.64
C ASP A 82 3.68 -18.18 3.04
N ILE A 83 3.18 -16.96 2.80
CA ILE A 83 1.77 -16.62 3.02
C ILE A 83 0.89 -17.29 1.94
N VAL A 84 1.31 -17.23 0.68
CA VAL A 84 0.63 -17.94 -0.42
C VAL A 84 0.52 -19.43 -0.12
N ALA A 85 1.63 -20.07 0.30
CA ALA A 85 1.65 -21.49 0.65
C ALA A 85 0.69 -21.82 1.80
N HIS A 86 0.64 -20.97 2.85
CA HIS A 86 -0.30 -21.16 3.95
C HIS A 86 -1.77 -21.01 3.49
N LEU A 87 -2.11 -19.99 2.76
CA LEU A 87 -3.47 -19.76 2.28
C LEU A 87 -3.97 -20.90 1.38
N ARG A 88 -3.09 -21.40 0.48
CA ARG A 88 -3.40 -22.59 -0.33
C ARG A 88 -3.62 -23.85 0.53
N SER A 89 -2.79 -24.07 1.53
CA SER A 89 -2.94 -25.20 2.46
C SER A 89 -4.21 -25.11 3.29
N SER A 90 -4.75 -23.90 3.48
CA SER A 90 -6.03 -23.63 4.17
C SER A 90 -7.25 -23.72 3.25
N GLY A 91 -7.08 -24.14 1.98
CA GLY A 91 -8.17 -24.38 1.04
C GLY A 91 -8.58 -23.17 0.19
N MET A 92 -7.85 -22.06 0.24
CA MET A 92 -8.10 -20.91 -0.63
C MET A 92 -7.41 -21.09 -1.99
N THR A 93 -8.02 -20.59 -3.05
CA THR A 93 -7.38 -20.51 -4.37
C THR A 93 -6.56 -19.22 -4.45
N VAL A 94 -5.24 -19.36 -4.54
CA VAL A 94 -4.34 -18.19 -4.53
C VAL A 94 -3.33 -18.32 -5.66
N PHE A 95 -3.21 -17.27 -6.47
CA PHE A 95 -2.22 -17.12 -7.53
C PHE A 95 -1.08 -16.19 -7.09
N GLY A 96 -0.02 -16.19 -7.87
CA GLY A 96 1.08 -15.25 -7.71
C GLY A 96 2.24 -15.77 -6.85
N ARG A 97 3.40 -15.14 -7.08
CA ARG A 97 4.69 -15.34 -6.41
C ARG A 97 5.37 -13.99 -6.22
N ARG A 98 6.40 -13.95 -5.39
CA ARG A 98 7.17 -12.72 -5.14
C ARG A 98 7.91 -12.20 -6.38
N ASP A 99 8.38 -13.10 -7.22
CA ASP A 99 9.20 -12.81 -8.41
C ASP A 99 8.41 -12.78 -9.73
N ASP A 100 7.06 -12.78 -9.65
CA ASP A 100 6.22 -12.64 -10.83
C ASP A 100 6.60 -11.39 -11.64
N SER A 101 6.61 -11.53 -12.96
CA SER A 101 6.68 -10.41 -13.89
C SER A 101 5.36 -9.63 -13.93
N LEU A 102 5.34 -8.50 -14.60
CA LEU A 102 4.10 -7.76 -14.82
C LEU A 102 3.09 -8.55 -15.66
N ASP A 103 3.58 -9.31 -16.66
CA ASP A 103 2.74 -10.19 -17.49
C ASP A 103 2.14 -11.33 -16.66
N ASP A 104 2.91 -11.94 -15.75
CA ASP A 104 2.41 -12.94 -14.80
C ASP A 104 1.34 -12.33 -13.89
N HIS A 105 1.53 -11.11 -13.41
CA HIS A 105 0.53 -10.41 -12.62
C HIS A 105 -0.78 -10.22 -13.40
N HIS A 106 -0.73 -9.77 -14.65
CA HIS A 106 -1.91 -9.64 -15.50
C HIS A 106 -2.60 -10.99 -15.75
N ALA A 107 -1.83 -12.06 -15.95
CA ALA A 107 -2.37 -13.41 -16.09
C ALA A 107 -3.06 -13.89 -14.80
N ASN A 108 -2.50 -13.58 -13.64
CA ASN A 108 -3.08 -13.92 -12.34
C ASN A 108 -4.38 -13.15 -12.08
N VAL A 109 -4.44 -11.86 -12.41
CA VAL A 109 -5.68 -11.05 -12.37
C VAL A 109 -6.75 -11.66 -13.27
N ALA A 110 -6.37 -12.05 -14.51
CA ALA A 110 -7.28 -12.73 -15.43
C ALA A 110 -7.81 -14.04 -14.83
N ALA A 111 -6.97 -14.86 -14.19
CA ALA A 111 -7.36 -16.10 -13.54
C ALA A 111 -8.33 -15.89 -12.36
N VAL A 112 -8.15 -14.80 -11.58
CA VAL A 112 -9.12 -14.41 -10.55
C VAL A 112 -10.48 -14.10 -11.19
N LEU A 113 -10.50 -13.33 -12.27
CA LEU A 113 -11.74 -12.97 -12.97
C LEU A 113 -12.41 -14.16 -13.66
N ASP A 114 -11.63 -15.14 -14.16
CA ASP A 114 -12.14 -16.38 -14.75
C ASP A 114 -12.85 -17.28 -13.73
N SER A 115 -12.64 -17.05 -12.44
CA SER A 115 -13.38 -17.73 -11.38
C SER A 115 -14.81 -17.20 -11.19
N HIS A 116 -15.21 -16.14 -11.93
CA HIS A 116 -16.50 -15.48 -11.82
C HIS A 116 -16.81 -14.98 -10.38
N PRO A 117 -15.98 -14.10 -9.79
CA PRO A 117 -16.23 -13.56 -8.47
C PRO A 117 -17.47 -12.67 -8.48
N ARG A 118 -18.26 -12.74 -7.41
CA ARG A 118 -19.43 -11.87 -7.23
C ARG A 118 -19.14 -10.62 -6.40
N ILE A 119 -18.06 -10.63 -5.66
CA ILE A 119 -17.59 -9.50 -4.84
C ILE A 119 -16.10 -9.31 -5.14
N LEU A 120 -15.68 -8.05 -5.28
CA LEU A 120 -14.28 -7.71 -5.59
C LEU A 120 -13.63 -7.01 -4.40
N LEU A 121 -12.40 -7.40 -4.09
CA LEU A 121 -11.48 -6.69 -3.21
C LEU A 121 -10.27 -6.28 -4.04
N ASP A 122 -10.21 -5.02 -4.43
CA ASP A 122 -9.29 -4.52 -5.44
C ASP A 122 -8.27 -3.54 -4.86
N ASN A 123 -7.13 -3.44 -5.53
CA ASN A 123 -6.05 -2.51 -5.22
C ASN A 123 -5.43 -2.01 -6.52
N GLY A 124 -5.69 -0.76 -6.86
CA GLY A 124 -5.28 -0.17 -8.13
C GLY A 124 -6.32 -0.28 -9.24
N GLY A 125 -7.47 -0.90 -8.97
CA GLY A 125 -8.58 -1.02 -9.91
C GLY A 125 -8.39 -2.06 -11.00
N ASP A 126 -7.52 -3.06 -10.81
CA ASP A 126 -7.18 -4.06 -11.83
C ASP A 126 -8.34 -5.04 -12.10
N LEU A 127 -9.01 -5.50 -11.03
CA LEU A 127 -10.19 -6.36 -11.20
C LEU A 127 -11.35 -5.60 -11.84
N ALA A 128 -11.61 -4.36 -11.38
CA ALA A 128 -12.67 -3.53 -11.95
C ALA A 128 -12.41 -3.21 -13.44
N ALA A 129 -11.16 -2.86 -13.80
CA ALA A 129 -10.77 -2.63 -15.19
C ALA A 129 -10.95 -3.90 -16.03
N GLY A 130 -10.49 -5.03 -15.55
CA GLY A 130 -10.62 -6.31 -16.25
C GLY A 130 -12.08 -6.73 -16.50
N ILE A 131 -13.01 -6.42 -15.59
CA ILE A 131 -14.46 -6.62 -15.84
C ILE A 131 -14.94 -5.70 -16.97
N VAL A 132 -14.57 -4.42 -16.92
CA VAL A 132 -14.98 -3.44 -17.94
C VAL A 132 -14.42 -3.79 -19.33
N GLU A 133 -13.18 -4.24 -19.41
CA GLU A 133 -12.52 -4.63 -20.66
C GLU A 133 -13.15 -5.88 -21.30
N ARG A 134 -13.57 -6.83 -20.48
CA ARG A 134 -14.24 -8.05 -20.96
C ARG A 134 -15.62 -7.80 -21.53
N GLY A 135 -16.25 -6.65 -21.24
CA GLY A 135 -17.55 -6.25 -21.79
C GLY A 135 -18.69 -7.22 -21.46
N VAL A 136 -18.54 -8.05 -20.42
CA VAL A 136 -19.52 -9.06 -20.02
C VAL A 136 -20.53 -8.41 -19.09
N GLU A 137 -21.82 -8.78 -19.23
CA GLU A 137 -22.80 -8.53 -18.15
C GLU A 137 -22.28 -9.23 -16.90
N SER A 138 -21.81 -8.43 -15.96
CA SER A 138 -21.13 -8.91 -14.76
C SER A 138 -22.16 -9.27 -13.71
N GLU A 139 -22.10 -10.49 -13.15
CA GLU A 139 -22.85 -10.88 -11.96
C GLU A 139 -22.25 -10.28 -10.67
N VAL A 140 -21.28 -9.37 -10.80
CA VAL A 140 -20.62 -8.70 -9.66
C VAL A 140 -21.65 -7.85 -8.92
N LEU A 141 -21.82 -8.12 -7.63
CA LEU A 141 -22.67 -7.34 -6.72
C LEU A 141 -22.04 -6.00 -6.37
N GLY A 142 -20.71 -5.94 -6.35
CA GLY A 142 -19.93 -4.78 -6.02
C GLY A 142 -18.55 -5.15 -5.49
N GLY A 143 -17.84 -4.14 -4.98
CA GLY A 143 -16.51 -4.35 -4.42
C GLY A 143 -16.01 -3.21 -3.58
N THR A 144 -14.76 -3.34 -3.17
CA THR A 144 -13.98 -2.31 -2.49
C THR A 144 -12.69 -2.03 -3.26
N GLU A 145 -12.22 -0.80 -3.19
CA GLU A 145 -10.92 -0.36 -3.72
C GLU A 145 -10.07 0.23 -2.58
N GLU A 146 -8.86 -0.30 -2.41
CA GLU A 146 -8.00 0.05 -1.28
C GLU A 146 -7.33 1.42 -1.41
N THR A 147 -6.96 1.85 -2.63
CA THR A 147 -5.95 2.88 -2.88
C THR A 147 -6.50 4.19 -3.44
N THR A 148 -5.70 5.26 -3.28
CA THR A 148 -5.94 6.53 -3.98
C THR A 148 -5.87 6.35 -5.49
N SER A 149 -4.85 5.65 -5.99
CA SER A 149 -4.64 5.44 -7.42
C SER A 149 -5.78 4.65 -8.08
N GLY A 150 -6.27 3.59 -7.43
CA GLY A 150 -7.43 2.85 -7.91
C GLY A 150 -8.71 3.69 -7.85
N GLY A 151 -8.92 4.45 -6.77
CA GLY A 151 -10.03 5.39 -6.66
C GLY A 151 -10.03 6.45 -7.77
N ASP A 152 -8.87 7.01 -8.09
CA ASP A 152 -8.69 7.97 -9.19
C ASP A 152 -8.96 7.31 -10.56
N ARG A 153 -8.48 6.08 -10.78
CA ARG A 153 -8.75 5.30 -11.99
C ARG A 153 -10.24 5.02 -12.18
N LEU A 154 -10.93 4.62 -11.10
CA LEU A 154 -12.38 4.37 -11.11
C LEU A 154 -13.18 5.62 -11.46
N ARG A 155 -12.74 6.81 -11.01
CA ARG A 155 -13.41 8.11 -11.25
C ARG A 155 -12.99 8.78 -12.56
N GLY A 156 -11.83 8.42 -13.09
CA GLY A 156 -11.26 8.95 -14.35
C GLY A 156 -11.48 8.01 -15.52
N GLU A 157 -10.52 7.13 -15.75
CA GLU A 157 -10.49 6.21 -16.89
C GLU A 157 -11.75 5.32 -16.99
N LEU A 158 -12.22 4.81 -15.85
CA LEU A 158 -13.35 3.88 -15.76
C LEU A 158 -14.69 4.58 -15.45
N ALA A 159 -14.71 5.92 -15.40
CA ALA A 159 -15.92 6.67 -15.05
C ALA A 159 -17.10 6.33 -15.96
N GLY A 160 -18.25 6.02 -15.35
CA GLY A 160 -19.48 5.67 -16.08
C GLY A 160 -19.47 4.30 -16.79
N ARG A 161 -18.37 3.54 -16.68
CA ARG A 161 -18.23 2.22 -17.32
C ARG A 161 -18.40 1.07 -16.32
N ILE A 162 -18.38 1.34 -15.02
CA ILE A 162 -18.46 0.32 -13.96
C ILE A 162 -19.93 0.04 -13.65
N PRO A 163 -20.44 -1.18 -13.90
CA PRO A 163 -21.86 -1.52 -13.77
C PRO A 163 -22.27 -1.95 -12.35
N PHE A 164 -21.39 -1.79 -11.36
CA PHE A 164 -21.60 -2.18 -9.96
C PHE A 164 -21.04 -1.14 -9.00
N PRO A 165 -21.46 -1.13 -7.71
CA PRO A 165 -20.91 -0.24 -6.69
C PRO A 165 -19.48 -0.63 -6.30
N VAL A 166 -18.60 0.37 -6.13
CA VAL A 166 -17.26 0.19 -5.58
C VAL A 166 -17.05 1.18 -4.44
N ILE A 167 -16.89 0.67 -3.22
CA ILE A 167 -16.59 1.49 -2.04
C ILE A 167 -15.09 1.74 -2.01
N VAL A 168 -14.67 3.00 -2.15
CA VAL A 168 -13.26 3.39 -2.13
C VAL A 168 -12.82 3.61 -0.68
N ILE A 169 -12.08 2.66 -0.14
CA ILE A 169 -11.64 2.65 1.25
C ILE A 169 -10.74 3.84 1.55
N ASN A 170 -9.95 4.27 0.58
CA ASN A 170 -9.06 5.41 0.74
C ASN A 170 -9.79 6.76 0.93
N ASP A 171 -11.08 6.85 0.63
CA ASP A 171 -11.89 8.05 0.89
C ASP A 171 -12.29 8.19 2.37
N SER A 172 -12.11 7.15 3.17
CA SER A 172 -12.36 7.19 4.61
C SER A 172 -11.40 8.15 5.30
N LEU A 173 -11.95 9.11 6.05
CA LEU A 173 -11.13 9.98 6.89
C LEU A 173 -10.40 9.19 7.99
N LEU A 174 -11.01 8.12 8.47
CA LEU A 174 -10.41 7.23 9.45
C LEU A 174 -9.15 6.55 8.89
N LYS A 175 -9.21 6.05 7.64
CA LYS A 175 -8.03 5.53 6.93
C LYS A 175 -6.98 6.61 6.69
N ALA A 176 -7.41 7.78 6.24
CA ALA A 176 -6.52 8.90 5.98
C ALA A 176 -5.70 9.28 7.23
N ILE A 177 -6.32 9.29 8.41
CA ILE A 177 -5.66 9.59 9.68
C ILE A 177 -4.83 8.38 10.16
N GLY A 178 -5.47 7.23 10.35
CA GLY A 178 -4.85 6.07 11.01
C GLY A 178 -3.77 5.42 10.15
N GLU A 179 -4.06 5.21 8.88
CA GLU A 179 -3.16 4.50 7.97
C GLU A 179 -2.26 5.44 7.19
N ASN A 180 -2.82 6.32 6.34
CA ASN A 180 -2.00 7.13 5.43
C ASN A 180 -1.10 8.12 6.16
N LYS A 181 -1.59 8.79 7.22
CA LYS A 181 -0.78 9.73 7.99
C LYS A 181 0.15 9.03 8.97
N HIS A 182 -0.39 8.19 9.86
CA HIS A 182 0.41 7.64 10.95
C HIS A 182 1.17 6.38 10.55
N ALA A 183 0.53 5.39 9.93
CA ALA A 183 1.22 4.15 9.60
C ALA A 183 2.23 4.31 8.47
N VAL A 184 1.87 4.99 7.37
CA VAL A 184 2.82 5.27 6.29
C VAL A 184 3.95 6.15 6.79
N GLY A 185 3.66 7.21 7.58
CA GLY A 185 4.70 8.05 8.17
C GLY A 185 5.71 7.24 8.99
N GLN A 186 5.22 6.35 9.86
CA GLN A 186 6.06 5.47 10.67
C GLN A 186 6.85 4.48 9.79
N SER A 187 6.18 3.77 8.88
CA SER A 187 6.80 2.70 8.09
C SER A 187 7.85 3.22 7.10
N VAL A 188 7.65 4.40 6.52
CA VAL A 188 8.63 5.03 5.64
C VAL A 188 9.89 5.43 6.40
N VAL A 189 9.74 6.04 7.58
CA VAL A 189 10.87 6.47 8.40
C VAL A 189 11.60 5.25 9.00
N GLU A 190 10.88 4.22 9.45
CA GLU A 190 11.48 2.93 9.85
C GLU A 190 12.30 2.33 8.72
N SER A 191 11.72 2.25 7.53
CA SER A 191 12.38 1.66 6.38
C SER A 191 13.61 2.45 5.93
N PHE A 192 13.55 3.79 5.98
CA PHE A 192 14.74 4.61 5.75
C PHE A 192 15.88 4.21 6.70
N MET A 193 15.61 4.14 8.00
CA MET A 193 16.62 3.75 8.99
C MET A 193 17.12 2.32 8.79
N ARG A 194 16.22 1.37 8.54
CA ARG A 194 16.54 -0.04 8.33
C ARG A 194 17.37 -0.29 7.06
N ILE A 195 16.98 0.34 5.95
CA ILE A 195 17.65 0.15 4.66
C ILE A 195 19.02 0.84 4.67
N THR A 196 19.07 2.09 5.13
CA THR A 196 20.28 2.92 4.99
C THR A 196 21.21 2.87 6.18
N ASN A 197 20.70 2.53 7.36
CA ASN A 197 21.40 2.70 8.66
C ASN A 197 21.92 4.13 8.89
N LEU A 198 21.28 5.14 8.29
CA LEU A 198 21.64 6.54 8.45
C LEU A 198 20.88 7.17 9.61
N MET A 199 21.57 8.09 10.30
CA MET A 199 21.01 8.86 11.42
C MET A 199 19.99 9.89 10.92
N VAL A 200 18.82 9.99 11.56
CA VAL A 200 17.78 10.99 11.27
C VAL A 200 18.07 12.35 11.92
N PRO A 201 18.43 12.44 13.21
CA PRO A 201 18.67 13.72 13.88
C PRO A 201 19.67 14.61 13.14
N GLY A 202 19.29 15.86 12.92
CA GLY A 202 20.13 16.88 12.27
C GLY A 202 20.21 16.79 10.73
N ARG A 203 19.82 15.68 10.11
CA ARG A 203 19.83 15.48 8.65
C ARG A 203 18.72 16.29 8.00
N ARG A 204 18.97 16.77 6.79
CA ARG A 204 18.06 17.61 6.00
C ARG A 204 17.24 16.75 5.06
N PHE A 205 15.96 16.63 5.36
CA PHE A 205 14.98 15.88 4.58
C PHE A 205 14.14 16.83 3.73
N VAL A 206 13.88 16.47 2.50
CA VAL A 206 12.92 17.11 1.61
C VAL A 206 11.80 16.11 1.33
N VAL A 207 10.58 16.43 1.74
CA VAL A 207 9.39 15.62 1.44
C VAL A 207 8.63 16.33 0.32
N ALA A 208 8.55 15.67 -0.85
CA ALA A 208 7.78 16.17 -1.98
C ALA A 208 6.35 15.60 -1.92
N GLY A 209 5.38 16.50 -1.77
CA GLY A 209 3.97 16.20 -1.50
C GLY A 209 3.60 16.35 -0.02
N TYR A 210 2.48 17.08 0.26
CA TYR A 210 1.94 17.25 1.62
C TYR A 210 0.49 16.74 1.71
N GLY A 211 0.19 15.66 0.95
CA GLY A 211 -0.99 14.83 1.15
C GLY A 211 -0.91 14.05 2.47
N TRP A 212 -1.83 13.16 2.73
CA TRP A 212 -1.87 12.40 4.00
C TRP A 212 -0.56 11.65 4.29
N CYS A 213 0.03 10.98 3.29
CA CYS A 213 1.30 10.25 3.46
C CYS A 213 2.48 11.21 3.70
N GLY A 214 2.66 12.20 2.82
CA GLY A 214 3.78 13.16 2.95
C GLY A 214 3.72 13.95 4.25
N ARG A 215 2.52 14.35 4.69
CA ARG A 215 2.26 14.98 5.99
C ARG A 215 2.74 14.06 7.13
N GLY A 216 2.40 12.79 7.10
CA GLY A 216 2.85 11.81 8.08
C GLY A 216 4.37 11.68 8.09
N VAL A 217 4.99 11.46 6.94
CA VAL A 217 6.46 11.34 6.80
C VAL A 217 7.16 12.56 7.35
N ALA A 218 6.72 13.78 6.98
CA ALA A 218 7.32 15.03 7.44
C ALA A 218 7.26 15.17 8.97
N HIS A 219 6.11 14.85 9.58
CA HIS A 219 5.94 14.90 11.02
C HIS A 219 6.80 13.87 11.76
N TYR A 220 6.82 12.60 11.32
CA TYR A 220 7.64 11.56 11.95
C TYR A 220 9.15 11.87 11.87
N LEU A 221 9.63 12.33 10.71
CA LEU A 221 11.04 12.75 10.56
C LEU A 221 11.39 13.90 11.50
N ARG A 222 10.53 14.92 11.62
CA ARG A 222 10.76 16.06 12.52
C ARG A 222 10.77 15.64 13.98
N GLN A 223 9.87 14.75 14.40
CA GLN A 223 9.83 14.23 15.78
C GLN A 223 11.09 13.44 16.15
N LEU A 224 11.75 12.82 15.17
CA LEU A 224 13.04 12.16 15.36
C LEU A 224 14.24 13.13 15.24
N GLY A 225 14.00 14.43 15.15
CA GLY A 225 15.05 15.46 15.11
C GLY A 225 15.60 15.77 13.72
N GLY A 226 14.96 15.28 12.66
CA GLY A 226 15.27 15.67 11.28
C GLY A 226 14.91 17.13 10.99
N LYS A 227 15.70 17.78 10.14
CA LYS A 227 15.41 19.10 9.58
C LYS A 227 14.60 18.91 8.31
N VAL A 228 13.29 19.21 8.35
CA VAL A 228 12.38 18.87 7.26
C VAL A 228 11.97 20.10 6.48
N ALA A 229 12.07 20.03 5.15
CA ALA A 229 11.44 20.94 4.20
C ALA A 229 10.39 20.18 3.37
N VAL A 230 9.37 20.90 2.93
CA VAL A 230 8.25 20.37 2.14
C VAL A 230 8.22 21.03 0.77
N VAL A 231 8.00 20.23 -0.26
CA VAL A 231 7.66 20.69 -1.61
C VAL A 231 6.19 20.36 -1.85
N GLU A 232 5.38 21.36 -2.16
CA GLU A 232 3.97 21.15 -2.47
C GLU A 232 3.51 22.16 -3.53
N VAL A 233 2.71 21.73 -4.47
CA VAL A 233 2.18 22.57 -5.57
C VAL A 233 0.76 23.08 -5.32
N ASP A 234 0.02 22.41 -4.45
CA ASP A 234 -1.30 22.85 -3.98
C ASP A 234 -1.11 23.90 -2.89
N GLU A 235 -1.57 25.12 -3.15
CA GLU A 235 -1.37 26.27 -2.26
C GLU A 235 -1.98 26.07 -0.86
N LEU A 236 -3.10 25.35 -0.75
CA LEU A 236 -3.74 25.07 0.55
C LEU A 236 -2.93 24.10 1.39
N LYS A 237 -2.39 23.06 0.78
CA LYS A 237 -1.51 22.11 1.46
C LYS A 237 -0.15 22.71 1.78
N ALA A 238 0.39 23.55 0.88
CA ALA A 238 1.61 24.31 1.12
C ALA A 238 1.44 25.27 2.31
N PHE A 239 0.29 25.95 2.37
CA PHE A 239 -0.08 26.82 3.50
C PHE A 239 -0.19 26.04 4.81
N GLU A 240 -0.85 24.87 4.80
CA GLU A 240 -0.92 24.00 5.97
C GLU A 240 0.48 23.56 6.43
N ALA A 241 1.35 23.12 5.50
CA ALA A 241 2.73 22.75 5.82
C ALA A 241 3.51 23.90 6.48
N ALA A 242 3.32 25.14 6.00
CA ALA A 242 3.95 26.32 6.58
C ALA A 242 3.43 26.61 8.01
N LEU A 243 2.11 26.48 8.25
CA LEU A 243 1.51 26.62 9.58
C LEU A 243 1.95 25.51 10.55
N ASP A 244 2.18 24.30 10.02
CA ASP A 244 2.78 23.20 10.78
C ASP A 244 4.26 23.44 11.12
N GLY A 245 4.85 24.55 10.65
CA GLY A 245 6.22 24.98 10.95
C GLY A 245 7.29 24.32 10.08
N PHE A 246 6.94 23.80 8.92
CA PHE A 246 7.90 23.33 7.93
C PHE A 246 8.38 24.46 7.03
N ARG A 247 9.64 24.37 6.59
CA ARG A 247 10.12 25.17 5.46
C ARG A 247 9.41 24.67 4.20
N VAL A 248 8.72 25.55 3.49
CA VAL A 248 8.11 25.25 2.18
C VAL A 248 8.87 26.01 1.10
N ALA A 249 9.30 25.32 0.04
CA ALA A 249 10.02 25.93 -1.08
C ALA A 249 9.88 25.06 -2.34
N PRO A 250 10.13 25.63 -3.53
CA PRO A 250 10.23 24.86 -4.77
C PRO A 250 11.31 23.78 -4.70
N LEU A 251 11.10 22.66 -5.42
CA LEU A 251 12.02 21.52 -5.39
C LEU A 251 13.46 21.90 -5.77
N LEU A 252 13.62 22.70 -6.83
CA LEU A 252 14.95 23.06 -7.33
C LEU A 252 15.72 23.99 -6.37
N ASP A 253 15.02 24.73 -5.51
CA ASP A 253 15.64 25.57 -4.47
C ASP A 253 16.10 24.74 -3.26
N LEU A 254 15.65 23.51 -3.16
CA LEU A 254 16.02 22.55 -2.12
C LEU A 254 17.00 21.48 -2.61
N ALA A 255 17.27 21.39 -3.92
CA ALA A 255 18.10 20.34 -4.50
C ALA A 255 19.52 20.27 -3.90
N GLU A 256 20.17 21.40 -3.69
CA GLU A 256 21.49 21.47 -3.04
C GLU A 256 21.44 21.44 -1.51
N TRP A 257 20.24 21.75 -0.93
CA TRP A 257 20.09 21.80 0.52
C TRP A 257 19.81 20.42 1.12
N GLY A 258 19.04 19.57 0.45
CA GLY A 258 18.58 18.28 0.97
C GLY A 258 19.65 17.20 0.99
N ASP A 259 19.70 16.43 2.09
CA ASP A 259 20.51 15.21 2.17
C ASP A 259 19.69 13.98 1.74
N VAL A 260 18.36 14.02 1.93
CA VAL A 260 17.42 12.95 1.61
C VAL A 260 16.16 13.54 0.99
N PHE A 261 15.73 12.98 -0.13
CA PHE A 261 14.52 13.36 -0.84
C PHE A 261 13.55 12.18 -0.82
N ILE A 262 12.34 12.41 -0.31
CA ILE A 262 11.28 11.39 -0.24
C ILE A 262 10.07 11.92 -1.01
N THR A 263 9.71 11.24 -2.10
CA THR A 263 8.52 11.60 -2.89
C THR A 263 7.27 10.90 -2.34
N ALA A 264 6.16 11.63 -2.31
CA ALA A 264 4.87 11.21 -1.75
C ALA A 264 3.70 11.89 -2.47
N THR A 265 3.82 12.11 -3.77
CA THR A 265 2.88 12.93 -4.55
C THR A 265 1.82 12.12 -5.28
N GLY A 266 2.11 10.86 -5.60
CA GLY A 266 1.31 10.01 -6.49
C GLY A 266 1.34 10.48 -7.95
N ARG A 267 2.23 11.44 -8.31
CA ARG A 267 2.34 12.00 -9.67
C ARG A 267 3.65 11.54 -10.32
N PRO A 268 3.66 11.33 -11.64
CA PRO A 268 4.91 11.03 -12.34
C PRO A 268 5.85 12.24 -12.36
N ASP A 269 7.13 11.98 -12.65
CA ASP A 269 8.14 12.96 -13.04
C ASP A 269 8.35 14.10 -12.00
N VAL A 270 8.41 13.75 -10.73
CA VAL A 270 8.69 14.71 -9.64
C VAL A 270 10.20 14.99 -9.56
N LEU A 271 11.04 13.95 -9.52
CA LEU A 271 12.50 14.09 -9.60
C LEU A 271 12.97 13.75 -11.02
N THR A 272 13.31 14.78 -11.79
CA THR A 272 13.67 14.67 -13.21
C THR A 272 15.06 15.28 -13.47
N GLN A 273 15.51 15.30 -14.73
CA GLN A 273 16.84 15.80 -15.12
C GLN A 273 17.16 17.18 -14.54
N PRO A 274 16.31 18.22 -14.55
CA PRO A 274 16.63 19.50 -13.93
C PRO A 274 16.96 19.44 -12.44
N PHE A 275 16.39 18.45 -11.71
CA PHE A 275 16.73 18.17 -10.33
C PHE A 275 18.07 17.41 -10.24
N PHE A 276 18.30 16.40 -11.08
CA PHE A 276 19.56 15.64 -11.08
C PHE A 276 20.76 16.51 -11.40
N ASP A 277 20.59 17.53 -12.23
CA ASP A 277 21.66 18.51 -12.55
C ASP A 277 22.11 19.34 -11.34
N ARG A 278 21.24 19.49 -10.31
CA ARG A 278 21.47 20.37 -9.14
C ARG A 278 21.65 19.64 -7.83
N VAL A 279 21.19 18.40 -7.73
CA VAL A 279 21.19 17.66 -6.47
C VAL A 279 22.61 17.54 -5.89
N ALA A 280 22.74 17.73 -4.58
CA ALA A 280 24.01 17.58 -3.88
C ALA A 280 24.54 16.16 -3.99
N THR A 281 25.90 16.02 -4.09
CA THR A 281 26.53 14.69 -4.10
C THR A 281 26.24 13.94 -2.81
N GLY A 282 25.96 12.64 -2.92
CA GLY A 282 25.63 11.76 -1.78
C GLY A 282 24.17 11.86 -1.32
N ALA A 283 23.34 12.67 -1.97
CA ALA A 283 21.93 12.74 -1.64
C ALA A 283 21.23 11.38 -1.84
N VAL A 284 20.31 11.06 -0.93
CA VAL A 284 19.49 9.82 -0.98
C VAL A 284 18.16 10.13 -1.61
N LEU A 285 17.77 9.38 -2.64
CA LEU A 285 16.50 9.50 -3.35
C LEU A 285 15.61 8.30 -3.01
N ALA A 286 14.39 8.56 -2.55
CA ALA A 286 13.45 7.53 -2.13
C ALA A 286 12.02 7.90 -2.53
N ASN A 287 11.20 6.88 -2.80
CA ASN A 287 9.78 7.04 -3.08
C ASN A 287 8.94 6.30 -2.03
N CYS A 288 7.85 6.91 -1.58
CA CYS A 288 6.83 6.26 -0.80
C CYS A 288 5.44 6.25 -1.49
N GLY A 289 5.34 6.82 -2.68
CA GLY A 289 4.14 6.74 -3.51
C GLY A 289 3.93 5.34 -4.10
N HIS A 290 2.69 5.04 -4.46
CA HIS A 290 2.29 3.70 -4.91
C HIS A 290 3.06 3.23 -6.16
N PHE A 291 3.28 4.11 -7.12
CA PHE A 291 3.94 3.78 -8.37
C PHE A 291 5.40 4.26 -8.43
N PRO A 292 6.29 3.55 -9.15
CA PRO A 292 7.71 3.88 -9.22
C PRO A 292 8.04 5.01 -10.24
N TRP A 293 7.09 5.85 -10.56
CA TRP A 293 7.23 6.90 -11.58
C TRP A 293 7.49 8.31 -11.04
N GLU A 294 7.47 8.50 -9.70
CA GLU A 294 7.74 9.82 -9.11
C GLU A 294 9.22 10.22 -9.28
N ILE A 295 10.12 9.24 -9.36
CA ILE A 295 11.52 9.44 -9.70
C ILE A 295 11.72 8.92 -11.12
N ASP A 296 12.18 9.77 -12.04
CA ASP A 296 12.53 9.34 -13.40
C ASP A 296 13.83 8.52 -13.38
N VAL A 297 13.70 7.27 -12.93
CA VAL A 297 14.81 6.33 -12.79
C VAL A 297 15.46 6.01 -14.15
N ALA A 298 14.66 5.98 -15.21
CA ALA A 298 15.19 5.72 -16.56
C ALA A 298 16.15 6.81 -17.00
N THR A 299 15.76 8.08 -16.86
CA THR A 299 16.64 9.23 -17.15
C THR A 299 17.83 9.26 -16.19
N LEU A 300 17.63 9.06 -14.89
CA LEU A 300 18.70 9.01 -13.90
C LEU A 300 19.77 8.00 -14.26
N LYS A 301 19.39 6.76 -14.63
CA LYS A 301 20.33 5.69 -14.97
C LYS A 301 20.95 5.86 -16.36
N SER A 302 20.22 6.38 -17.34
CA SER A 302 20.75 6.62 -18.69
C SER A 302 21.75 7.75 -18.75
N SER A 303 21.64 8.75 -17.85
CA SER A 303 22.59 9.87 -17.72
C SER A 303 23.79 9.53 -16.82
N ALA A 304 23.80 8.36 -16.17
CA ALA A 304 24.86 7.94 -15.25
C ALA A 304 26.11 7.50 -15.98
N SER A 305 27.29 7.82 -15.41
CA SER A 305 28.58 7.24 -15.82
C SER A 305 28.81 5.85 -15.23
N GLY A 306 28.07 5.48 -14.18
CA GLY A 306 28.10 4.16 -13.54
C GLY A 306 26.94 3.97 -12.56
N VAL A 307 26.51 2.71 -12.42
CA VAL A 307 25.52 2.30 -11.42
C VAL A 307 26.06 1.10 -10.66
N VAL A 308 26.14 1.22 -9.33
CA VAL A 308 26.66 0.18 -8.44
C VAL A 308 25.61 -0.20 -7.42
N ARG A 309 25.23 -1.47 -7.37
CA ARG A 309 24.40 -2.00 -6.28
C ARG A 309 25.21 -2.16 -5.02
N LEU A 310 24.76 -1.54 -3.94
CA LEU A 310 25.38 -1.59 -2.62
C LEU A 310 24.63 -2.63 -1.77
N GLY A 311 25.29 -3.79 -1.53
CA GLY A 311 24.72 -4.93 -0.80
C GLY A 311 24.72 -6.22 -1.61
N GLY A 312 24.45 -7.37 -0.96
CA GLY A 312 24.32 -8.67 -1.65
C GLY A 312 23.11 -8.72 -2.56
N ALA A 313 23.04 -9.69 -3.47
CA ALA A 313 21.98 -9.82 -4.48
C ALA A 313 20.55 -9.85 -3.91
N GLU A 314 20.37 -10.29 -2.65
CA GLU A 314 19.10 -10.31 -1.94
C GLU A 314 18.77 -9.00 -1.20
N ASP A 315 19.76 -8.10 -1.00
CA ASP A 315 19.62 -6.83 -0.26
C ASP A 315 19.69 -5.59 -1.17
N SER A 316 19.40 -5.72 -2.45
CA SER A 316 19.61 -4.69 -3.49
C SER A 316 18.66 -3.48 -3.42
N ALA A 317 18.24 -3.09 -2.21
CA ALA A 317 17.43 -1.88 -2.03
C ALA A 317 18.22 -0.58 -2.14
N ILE A 318 19.55 -0.62 -2.30
CA ILE A 318 20.41 0.55 -2.39
C ILE A 318 21.25 0.49 -3.66
N GLU A 319 21.15 1.51 -4.51
CA GLU A 319 22.01 1.71 -5.67
C GLU A 319 22.73 3.06 -5.57
N ARG A 320 24.00 3.08 -5.88
CA ARG A 320 24.75 4.30 -6.11
C ARG A 320 24.77 4.58 -7.61
N VAL A 321 24.37 5.79 -7.97
CA VAL A 321 24.36 6.29 -9.36
C VAL A 321 25.40 7.40 -9.46
N ASP A 322 26.44 7.17 -10.25
CA ASP A 322 27.54 8.09 -10.45
C ASP A 322 27.29 8.95 -11.70
N PHE A 323 27.53 10.28 -11.60
CA PHE A 323 27.44 11.22 -12.72
C PHE A 323 28.83 11.49 -13.35
N ALA A 324 28.83 11.94 -14.59
CA ALA A 324 30.08 12.23 -15.33
C ALA A 324 30.86 13.39 -14.72
N ASP A 325 30.27 14.28 -13.95
CA ASP A 325 30.89 15.39 -13.25
C ASP A 325 31.53 15.01 -11.89
N GLY A 326 31.50 13.72 -11.53
CA GLY A 326 32.02 13.18 -10.28
C GLY A 326 31.09 13.21 -9.10
N ARG A 327 29.92 13.81 -9.22
CA ARG A 327 28.84 13.68 -8.21
C ARG A 327 28.23 12.27 -8.24
N HIS A 328 27.53 11.92 -7.20
CA HIS A 328 26.73 10.69 -7.15
C HIS A 328 25.48 10.89 -6.28
N VAL A 329 24.48 10.07 -6.49
CA VAL A 329 23.32 9.95 -5.61
C VAL A 329 23.12 8.49 -5.19
N ILE A 330 22.34 8.30 -4.14
CA ILE A 330 21.92 6.98 -3.64
C ILE A 330 20.45 6.81 -3.96
N LEU A 331 20.10 5.85 -4.79
CA LEU A 331 18.72 5.50 -5.12
C LEU A 331 18.25 4.35 -4.25
N LEU A 332 17.13 4.50 -3.56
CA LEU A 332 16.52 3.44 -2.77
C LEU A 332 15.43 2.72 -3.56
N ALA A 333 15.43 1.38 -3.44
CA ALA A 333 14.42 0.48 -3.96
C ALA A 333 14.11 0.63 -5.47
N ASP A 334 15.08 1.12 -6.25
CA ASP A 334 14.88 1.39 -7.68
C ASP A 334 13.68 2.32 -7.96
N GLY A 335 13.49 3.33 -7.10
CA GLY A 335 12.35 4.27 -7.18
C GLY A 335 11.00 3.68 -6.77
N ARG A 336 10.93 2.41 -6.40
CA ARG A 336 9.72 1.76 -5.90
C ARG A 336 9.42 2.17 -4.46
N MET A 337 8.27 1.79 -3.98
CA MET A 337 7.78 2.06 -2.61
C MET A 337 8.76 1.51 -1.56
N MET A 338 9.53 2.39 -0.92
CA MET A 338 10.64 2.00 -0.04
C MET A 338 10.20 1.27 1.23
N ASN A 339 8.99 1.52 1.74
CA ASN A 339 8.49 0.87 2.94
C ASN A 339 8.06 -0.60 2.73
N LEU A 340 8.02 -1.04 1.47
CA LEU A 340 7.82 -2.45 1.08
C LEU A 340 9.08 -3.07 0.45
N ALA A 341 10.23 -2.39 0.53
CA ALA A 341 11.48 -2.81 -0.08
C ALA A 341 12.54 -3.23 0.96
N GLY A 342 13.62 -3.85 0.45
CA GLY A 342 14.71 -4.34 1.27
C GLY A 342 14.40 -5.66 1.96
N ARG A 343 15.30 -6.05 2.84
CA ARG A 343 15.17 -7.30 3.61
C ARG A 343 14.06 -7.16 4.65
N GLU A 344 13.14 -8.11 4.69
CA GLU A 344 12.02 -8.18 5.64
C GLU A 344 11.21 -6.86 5.76
N PRO A 345 10.62 -6.35 4.67
CA PRO A 345 9.83 -5.14 4.74
C PRO A 345 8.65 -5.34 5.70
N LYS A 346 8.42 -4.35 6.57
CA LYS A 346 7.34 -4.43 7.57
C LYS A 346 6.04 -3.81 7.05
N GLY A 347 6.14 -2.80 6.16
CA GLY A 347 4.98 -2.04 5.71
C GLY A 347 4.29 -1.29 6.86
N ASN A 348 3.00 -1.03 6.73
CA ASN A 348 2.21 -0.37 7.76
C ASN A 348 2.09 -1.24 9.02
N SER A 349 1.93 -0.59 10.19
CA SER A 349 1.81 -1.29 11.47
C SER A 349 0.62 -2.23 11.52
N ILE A 350 0.68 -3.25 12.39
CA ILE A 350 -0.38 -4.25 12.50
C ILE A 350 -1.70 -3.59 12.90
N GLU A 351 -1.66 -2.70 13.87
CA GLU A 351 -2.85 -2.03 14.42
C GLU A 351 -3.51 -1.10 13.39
N SER A 352 -2.73 -0.43 12.54
CA SER A 352 -3.28 0.40 11.47
C SER A 352 -3.92 -0.44 10.37
N MET A 353 -3.35 -1.60 10.07
CA MET A 353 -3.94 -2.54 9.11
C MET A 353 -5.15 -3.26 9.69
N ASP A 354 -5.22 -3.47 11.02
CA ASP A 354 -6.44 -3.96 11.69
C ASP A 354 -7.61 -2.99 11.48
N LEU A 355 -7.35 -1.68 11.58
CA LEU A 355 -8.31 -0.63 11.27
C LEU A 355 -8.71 -0.64 9.77
N GLY A 356 -7.73 -0.59 8.87
CA GLY A 356 -7.97 -0.54 7.42
C GLY A 356 -8.67 -1.80 6.91
N PHE A 357 -8.31 -2.96 7.42
CA PHE A 357 -8.95 -4.21 7.04
C PHE A 357 -10.32 -4.44 7.68
N LEU A 358 -10.61 -3.82 8.83
CA LEU A 358 -11.98 -3.76 9.32
C LEU A 358 -12.85 -2.87 8.42
N LEU A 359 -12.33 -1.74 7.90
CA LEU A 359 -13.02 -0.94 6.86
C LEU A 359 -13.35 -1.78 5.63
N GLN A 360 -12.39 -2.57 5.15
CA GLN A 360 -12.59 -3.51 4.04
C GLN A 360 -13.69 -4.53 4.37
N ALA A 361 -13.58 -5.21 5.50
CA ALA A 361 -14.48 -6.30 5.88
C ALA A 361 -15.94 -5.82 6.01
N LEU A 362 -16.18 -4.70 6.70
CA LEU A 362 -17.53 -4.14 6.88
C LEU A 362 -18.08 -3.53 5.58
N SER A 363 -17.21 -2.97 4.73
CA SER A 363 -17.63 -2.49 3.41
C SER A 363 -18.03 -3.64 2.48
N LEU A 364 -17.29 -4.75 2.50
CA LEU A 364 -17.64 -5.96 1.75
C LEU A 364 -18.92 -6.60 2.30
N GLU A 365 -19.13 -6.61 3.62
CA GLU A 365 -20.39 -7.04 4.23
C GLU A 365 -21.57 -6.18 3.72
N ARG A 366 -21.41 -4.86 3.64
CA ARG A 366 -22.43 -3.95 3.08
C ARG A 366 -22.72 -4.28 1.62
N VAL A 367 -21.70 -4.56 0.80
CA VAL A 367 -21.87 -4.99 -0.59
C VAL A 367 -22.63 -6.31 -0.67
N ALA A 368 -22.30 -7.27 0.20
CA ALA A 368 -22.92 -8.60 0.18
C ALA A 368 -24.39 -8.60 0.62
N THR A 369 -24.72 -7.78 1.64
CA THR A 369 -26.01 -7.84 2.33
C THR A 369 -27.01 -6.76 1.90
N ALA A 370 -26.54 -5.61 1.42
CA ALA A 370 -27.36 -4.46 1.07
C ALA A 370 -26.86 -3.69 -0.17
N PRO A 371 -26.59 -4.37 -1.31
CA PRO A 371 -26.06 -3.70 -2.51
C PRO A 371 -27.00 -2.65 -3.09
N GLY A 372 -28.31 -2.82 -2.96
CA GLY A 372 -29.32 -1.88 -3.46
C GLY A 372 -29.32 -0.49 -2.80
N GLY A 373 -28.63 -0.33 -1.67
CA GLY A 373 -28.41 0.96 -1.01
C GLY A 373 -27.16 1.72 -1.51
N LEU A 374 -26.38 1.11 -2.41
CA LEU A 374 -25.13 1.66 -2.93
C LEU A 374 -25.34 2.21 -4.36
N ARG A 375 -24.58 3.26 -4.71
CA ARG A 375 -24.59 3.82 -6.07
C ARG A 375 -23.64 3.03 -6.97
N LEU A 376 -23.93 2.98 -8.27
CA LEU A 376 -23.00 2.41 -9.24
C LEU A 376 -21.72 3.25 -9.31
N GLY A 377 -20.60 2.57 -9.58
CA GLY A 377 -19.27 3.19 -9.66
C GLY A 377 -18.67 3.51 -8.30
N ALA A 378 -17.62 4.34 -8.32
CA ALA A 378 -16.84 4.70 -7.15
C ALA A 378 -17.63 5.59 -6.15
N GLN A 379 -17.59 5.22 -4.89
CA GLN A 379 -18.24 5.97 -3.81
C GLN A 379 -17.46 5.85 -2.50
N PRO A 380 -17.57 6.82 -1.57
CA PRO A 380 -16.89 6.76 -0.29
C PRO A 380 -17.42 5.63 0.61
N VAL A 381 -16.66 5.31 1.64
CA VAL A 381 -17.11 4.45 2.74
C VAL A 381 -18.36 5.08 3.39
N PRO A 382 -19.43 4.30 3.65
CA PRO A 382 -20.59 4.80 4.39
C PRO A 382 -20.21 5.33 5.78
N ASP A 383 -20.72 6.51 6.14
CA ASP A 383 -20.42 7.21 7.41
C ASP A 383 -20.67 6.36 8.66
N ASP A 384 -21.65 5.47 8.65
CA ASP A 384 -21.96 4.60 9.77
C ASP A 384 -20.84 3.58 10.03
N ILE A 385 -20.18 3.08 8.98
CA ILE A 385 -19.02 2.19 9.06
C ILE A 385 -17.83 2.95 9.67
N ASP A 386 -17.48 4.13 9.13
CA ASP A 386 -16.40 4.95 9.67
C ASP A 386 -16.58 5.25 11.16
N ARG A 387 -17.78 5.68 11.55
CA ARG A 387 -18.10 6.01 12.95
C ARG A 387 -18.06 4.80 13.87
N GLU A 388 -18.52 3.64 13.42
CA GLU A 388 -18.50 2.41 14.21
C GLU A 388 -17.03 1.98 14.48
N ILE A 389 -16.18 2.02 13.45
CA ILE A 389 -14.78 1.67 13.62
C ILE A 389 -14.05 2.67 14.52
N ALA A 390 -14.30 3.97 14.33
CA ALA A 390 -13.73 5.00 15.20
C ALA A 390 -14.06 4.76 16.68
N ARG A 391 -15.34 4.40 16.99
CA ARG A 391 -15.73 4.06 18.36
C ARG A 391 -15.02 2.81 18.90
N ARG A 392 -14.84 1.77 18.08
CA ARG A 392 -14.11 0.56 18.46
C ARG A 392 -12.65 0.88 18.75
N MET A 393 -12.00 1.68 17.89
CA MET A 393 -10.63 2.12 18.09
C MET A 393 -10.46 2.94 19.39
N LEU A 394 -11.34 3.91 19.62
CA LEU A 394 -11.28 4.72 20.85
C LEU A 394 -11.40 3.84 22.10
N ARG A 395 -12.31 2.87 22.12
CA ARG A 395 -12.42 1.90 23.22
C ARG A 395 -11.15 1.08 23.40
N SER A 396 -10.52 0.62 22.33
CA SER A 396 -9.25 -0.14 22.42
C SER A 396 -8.07 0.69 22.94
N MET A 397 -8.13 2.01 22.77
CA MET A 397 -7.16 2.97 23.30
C MET A 397 -7.47 3.43 24.74
N GLY A 398 -8.55 2.91 25.35
CA GLY A 398 -8.97 3.31 26.69
C GLY A 398 -9.62 4.70 26.75
N ALA A 399 -10.10 5.22 25.63
CA ALA A 399 -10.87 6.44 25.58
C ALA A 399 -12.35 6.10 25.82
N ASP A 400 -12.81 6.29 27.06
CA ASP A 400 -14.24 6.15 27.43
C ASP A 400 -15.05 7.27 26.77
N ARG A 401 -15.84 6.92 25.74
CA ARG A 401 -16.91 7.75 25.16
C ARG A 401 -18.10 6.90 24.79
#